data_b51b3d1ec0224926f35a7383caa65005
#
_entry.id   b51b3d1ec0224926f35a7383caa65005
#
_cell.length_a   1.000
_cell.length_b   1.000
_cell.length_c   1.000
_cell.angle_alpha   90.00
_cell.angle_beta   90.00
_cell.angle_gamma   90.00
#
_symmetry.space_group_name_H-M   'P 1'
#
loop_
_entity.id
_entity.type
_entity.pdbx_description
1 polymer ?
#
loop_
_entity_poly.entity_id
_entity_poly.type
_entity_poly.pdbx_seq_one_letter_code
_entity_poly.pdbx_strand_id
1 'polypeptide(L)'
;VKRFAEKEAIKIYTPETIRGNISFMNELKSLSCDLFIVIAYGKILPKEILEIPKYGCWNAHASLLPKWRGAAPIQWSLIKGDKFTGVGIMKMNEGLDTGDLLLEEKIKIDNNDNLNTLTKKLSILSAKLFLNATSLLEENINKKTNYQLRKQNSFEREITYARMIEKSDYKVDWNNEAIKISRKIKGLYPRA
;
A
#
# COMPACT_ATOMS: atom_id res chain seq x y z
N VAL A 1 -8.56 11.03 6.63
CA VAL A 1 -8.93 11.25 5.22
C VAL A 1 -10.27 11.95 5.13
N LYS A 2 -11.40 11.39 5.65
CA LYS A 2 -12.75 11.96 5.53
C LYS A 2 -12.82 13.44 6.00
N ARG A 3 -12.39 13.74 7.23
CA ARG A 3 -12.37 15.11 7.77
C ARG A 3 -11.57 16.10 6.92
N PHE A 4 -10.48 15.65 6.31
CA PHE A 4 -9.68 16.48 5.41
C PHE A 4 -10.44 16.76 4.12
N ALA A 5 -11.05 15.75 3.52
CA ALA A 5 -11.84 15.88 2.30
C ALA A 5 -13.06 16.82 2.51
N GLU A 6 -13.74 16.72 3.68
CA GLU A 6 -14.82 17.64 4.07
C GLU A 6 -14.32 19.09 4.14
N LYS A 7 -13.16 19.32 4.77
CA LYS A 7 -12.55 20.66 4.86
C LYS A 7 -12.20 21.25 3.50
N GLU A 8 -11.73 20.43 2.58
CA GLU A 8 -11.31 20.84 1.23
C GLU A 8 -12.46 20.76 0.21
N ALA A 9 -13.72 20.58 0.67
CA ALA A 9 -14.91 20.45 -0.19
C ALA A 9 -14.79 19.36 -1.27
N ILE A 10 -14.03 18.32 -1.01
CA ILE A 10 -13.88 17.15 -1.89
C ILE A 10 -15.07 16.23 -1.69
N LYS A 11 -15.73 15.82 -2.78
CA LYS A 11 -16.87 14.90 -2.74
C LYS A 11 -16.47 13.56 -2.11
N ILE A 12 -17.29 13.06 -1.18
CA ILE A 12 -17.00 11.86 -0.39
C ILE A 12 -18.08 10.83 -0.63
N TYR A 13 -17.64 9.59 -0.82
CA TYR A 13 -18.51 8.43 -0.91
C TYR A 13 -18.12 7.42 0.19
N THR A 14 -19.08 6.93 0.93
CA THR A 14 -18.87 5.95 2.01
C THR A 14 -19.85 4.78 1.88
N PRO A 15 -19.79 3.99 0.79
CA PRO A 15 -20.69 2.87 0.63
C PRO A 15 -20.40 1.80 1.69
N GLU A 16 -21.43 1.19 2.25
CA GLU A 16 -21.29 0.08 3.19
C GLU A 16 -20.64 -1.13 2.52
N THR A 17 -21.10 -1.43 1.31
CA THR A 17 -20.55 -2.50 0.48
C THR A 17 -20.12 -1.94 -0.87
N ILE A 18 -19.08 -2.57 -1.44
CA ILE A 18 -18.59 -2.25 -2.79
C ILE A 18 -19.02 -3.37 -3.75
N ARG A 19 -18.80 -4.60 -3.32
CA ARG A 19 -19.11 -5.77 -4.13
C ARG A 19 -20.62 -5.86 -4.38
N GLY A 20 -21.02 -5.92 -5.65
CA GLY A 20 -22.43 -5.99 -6.05
C GLY A 20 -23.22 -4.68 -5.91
N ASN A 21 -22.58 -3.58 -5.53
CA ASN A 21 -23.22 -2.27 -5.44
C ASN A 21 -23.26 -1.59 -6.82
N ILE A 22 -24.25 -1.94 -7.61
CA ILE A 22 -24.42 -1.46 -9.00
C ILE A 22 -24.56 0.06 -9.05
N SER A 23 -25.31 0.65 -8.12
CA SER A 23 -25.52 2.10 -8.06
C SER A 23 -24.17 2.83 -7.84
N PHE A 24 -23.38 2.39 -6.88
CA PHE A 24 -22.07 2.96 -6.61
C PHE A 24 -21.09 2.76 -7.77
N MET A 25 -21.12 1.61 -8.42
CA MET A 25 -20.31 1.36 -9.63
C MET A 25 -20.67 2.29 -10.78
N ASN A 26 -21.97 2.53 -11.01
CA ASN A 26 -22.43 3.47 -12.04
C ASN A 26 -22.00 4.91 -11.70
N GLU A 27 -22.05 5.28 -10.43
CA GLU A 27 -21.57 6.58 -9.97
C GLU A 27 -20.05 6.72 -10.20
N LEU A 28 -19.24 5.71 -9.86
CA LEU A 28 -17.80 5.72 -10.15
C LEU A 28 -17.51 5.86 -11.66
N LYS A 29 -18.27 5.15 -12.51
CA LYS A 29 -18.14 5.26 -13.97
C LYS A 29 -18.49 6.66 -14.47
N SER A 30 -19.52 7.29 -13.91
CA SER A 30 -19.94 8.66 -14.31
C SER A 30 -18.90 9.72 -14.01
N LEU A 31 -17.97 9.47 -13.06
CA LEU A 31 -16.87 10.39 -12.75
C LEU A 31 -15.82 10.45 -13.88
N SER A 32 -15.82 9.49 -14.80
CA SER A 32 -14.90 9.42 -15.93
C SER A 32 -13.42 9.64 -15.54
N CYS A 33 -13.01 9.09 -14.39
CA CYS A 33 -11.65 9.21 -13.90
C CYS A 33 -10.67 8.39 -14.74
N ASP A 34 -9.53 8.96 -15.06
CA ASP A 34 -8.46 8.28 -15.80
C ASP A 34 -7.71 7.27 -14.95
N LEU A 35 -7.58 7.52 -13.65
CA LEU A 35 -6.83 6.72 -12.68
C LEU A 35 -7.54 6.70 -11.33
N PHE A 36 -7.55 5.55 -10.65
CA PHE A 36 -7.90 5.48 -9.23
C PHE A 36 -6.63 5.29 -8.39
N ILE A 37 -6.46 6.18 -7.41
CA ILE A 37 -5.40 6.06 -6.40
C ILE A 37 -5.99 5.38 -5.17
N VAL A 38 -5.40 4.25 -4.77
CA VAL A 38 -5.84 3.44 -3.64
C VAL A 38 -4.80 3.50 -2.52
N ILE A 39 -5.19 3.94 -1.34
CA ILE A 39 -4.29 4.06 -0.19
C ILE A 39 -4.99 3.51 1.05
N ALA A 40 -4.38 2.51 1.69
CA ALA A 40 -4.84 1.91 2.95
C ALA A 40 -6.36 1.65 2.98
N TYR A 41 -6.91 1.15 1.88
CA TYR A 41 -8.35 1.02 1.73
C TYR A 41 -8.94 -0.13 2.56
N GLY A 42 -8.16 -1.16 2.83
CA GLY A 42 -8.52 -2.27 3.73
C GLY A 42 -9.61 -3.23 3.22
N LYS A 43 -10.06 -3.06 1.98
CA LYS A 43 -11.03 -3.96 1.32
C LYS A 43 -10.50 -4.41 -0.03
N ILE A 44 -10.88 -5.61 -0.46
CA ILE A 44 -10.57 -6.11 -1.80
C ILE A 44 -11.45 -5.38 -2.81
N LEU A 45 -10.83 -4.77 -3.81
CA LEU A 45 -11.54 -4.18 -4.94
C LEU A 45 -11.89 -5.26 -5.96
N PRO A 46 -13.17 -5.42 -6.33
CA PRO A 46 -13.57 -6.37 -7.34
C PRO A 46 -13.08 -5.92 -8.72
N LYS A 47 -12.95 -6.88 -9.65
CA LYS A 47 -12.45 -6.66 -11.01
C LYS A 47 -13.17 -5.52 -11.72
N GLU A 48 -14.48 -5.47 -11.57
CA GLU A 48 -15.35 -4.48 -12.19
C GLU A 48 -15.00 -3.04 -11.79
N ILE A 49 -14.41 -2.85 -10.60
CA ILE A 49 -13.91 -1.53 -10.16
C ILE A 49 -12.48 -1.31 -10.63
N LEU A 50 -11.64 -2.34 -10.63
CA LEU A 50 -10.25 -2.23 -11.10
C LEU A 50 -10.17 -1.82 -12.58
N GLU A 51 -11.18 -2.16 -13.36
CA GLU A 51 -11.28 -1.89 -14.80
C GLU A 51 -12.03 -0.59 -15.16
N ILE A 52 -12.60 0.15 -14.19
CA ILE A 52 -13.29 1.42 -14.47
C ILE A 52 -12.33 2.48 -15.04
N PRO A 53 -11.21 2.81 -14.39
CA PRO A 53 -10.34 3.86 -14.88
C PRO A 53 -9.45 3.37 -16.02
N LYS A 54 -9.26 4.22 -17.01
CA LYS A 54 -8.47 3.91 -18.23
C LYS A 54 -7.06 3.37 -17.91
N TYR A 55 -6.41 3.95 -16.90
CA TYR A 55 -5.06 3.55 -16.49
C TYR A 55 -5.05 2.59 -15.29
N GLY A 56 -6.24 2.13 -14.86
CA GLY A 56 -6.41 1.18 -13.77
C GLY A 56 -6.34 1.81 -12.38
N CYS A 57 -6.22 0.95 -11.38
CA CYS A 57 -6.10 1.35 -9.98
C CYS A 57 -4.65 1.21 -9.53
N TRP A 58 -4.08 2.24 -8.93
CA TRP A 58 -2.71 2.21 -8.42
C TRP A 58 -2.70 2.28 -6.90
N ASN A 59 -1.90 1.41 -6.28
CA ASN A 59 -1.74 1.34 -4.83
C ASN A 59 -0.29 1.64 -4.43
N ALA A 60 -0.11 2.42 -3.35
CA ALA A 60 1.17 2.53 -2.67
C ALA A 60 1.26 1.43 -1.62
N HIS A 61 2.05 0.40 -1.89
CA HIS A 61 2.28 -0.68 -0.96
C HIS A 61 3.54 -0.42 -0.12
N ALA A 62 3.42 -0.52 1.21
CA ALA A 62 4.46 -0.14 2.16
C ALA A 62 5.49 -1.25 2.40
N SER A 63 6.01 -1.83 1.31
CA SER A 63 7.12 -2.78 1.33
C SER A 63 7.88 -2.77 0.01
N LEU A 64 8.99 -3.50 -0.05
CA LEU A 64 9.72 -3.80 -1.28
C LEU A 64 9.15 -5.10 -1.89
N LEU A 65 8.06 -4.98 -2.66
CA LEU A 65 7.43 -6.12 -3.30
C LEU A 65 8.43 -6.94 -4.15
N PRO A 66 8.29 -8.27 -4.21
CA PRO A 66 7.19 -9.10 -3.70
C PRO A 66 7.27 -9.46 -2.22
N LYS A 67 8.16 -8.85 -1.44
CA LYS A 67 8.26 -9.07 0.01
C LYS A 67 7.10 -8.38 0.73
N TRP A 68 6.49 -9.08 1.70
CA TRP A 68 5.42 -8.57 2.55
C TRP A 68 4.14 -8.17 1.79
N ARG A 69 3.67 -9.00 0.86
CA ARG A 69 2.31 -8.88 0.32
C ARG A 69 1.29 -9.00 1.44
N GLY A 70 0.25 -8.17 1.45
CA GLY A 70 -0.87 -8.26 2.40
C GLY A 70 -1.02 -7.06 3.33
N ALA A 71 -1.72 -7.26 4.45
CA ALA A 71 -2.36 -6.19 5.21
C ALA A 71 -1.42 -5.42 6.17
N ALA A 72 -0.30 -6.01 6.61
CA ALA A 72 0.53 -5.45 7.68
C ALA A 72 2.04 -5.41 7.35
N PRO A 73 2.47 -4.92 6.16
CA PRO A 73 3.86 -4.97 5.73
C PRO A 73 4.81 -4.21 6.68
N ILE A 74 4.39 -3.08 7.22
CA ILE A 74 5.21 -2.25 8.11
C ILE A 74 5.47 -2.98 9.43
N GLN A 75 4.43 -3.57 10.01
CA GLN A 75 4.56 -4.33 11.25
C GLN A 75 5.49 -5.52 11.07
N TRP A 76 5.27 -6.31 10.03
CA TRP A 76 6.07 -7.51 9.79
C TRP A 76 7.52 -7.22 9.46
N SER A 77 7.82 -6.14 8.74
CA SER A 77 9.21 -5.72 8.49
C SER A 77 9.96 -5.39 9.78
N LEU A 78 9.30 -4.71 10.74
CA LEU A 78 9.86 -4.40 12.06
C LEU A 78 10.01 -5.67 12.91
N ILE A 79 8.97 -6.50 13.02
CA ILE A 79 8.96 -7.73 13.82
C ILE A 79 10.05 -8.70 13.34
N LYS A 80 10.22 -8.82 12.04
CA LYS A 80 11.24 -9.71 11.45
C LYS A 80 12.64 -9.09 11.42
N GLY A 81 12.75 -7.80 11.74
CA GLY A 81 14.03 -7.10 11.86
C GLY A 81 14.68 -6.85 10.52
N ASP A 82 13.91 -6.53 9.52
CA ASP A 82 14.42 -6.12 8.22
C ASP A 82 15.29 -4.87 8.36
N LYS A 83 16.41 -4.84 7.63
CA LYS A 83 17.30 -3.66 7.60
C LYS A 83 16.76 -2.56 6.70
N PHE A 84 15.96 -2.93 5.71
CA PHE A 84 15.38 -2.04 4.70
C PHE A 84 13.92 -2.39 4.46
N THR A 85 13.14 -1.38 4.15
CA THR A 85 11.81 -1.47 3.60
C THR A 85 11.66 -0.42 2.49
N GLY A 86 10.47 -0.13 2.06
CA GLY A 86 10.22 0.88 1.04
C GLY A 86 8.76 1.04 0.71
N VAL A 87 8.51 1.73 -0.39
CA VAL A 87 7.18 1.87 -0.97
C VAL A 87 7.26 1.53 -2.45
N GLY A 88 6.33 0.71 -2.92
CA GLY A 88 6.12 0.45 -4.35
C GLY A 88 4.78 1.01 -4.82
N ILE A 89 4.78 1.77 -5.91
CA ILE A 89 3.56 2.12 -6.64
C ILE A 89 3.28 0.99 -7.61
N MET A 90 2.21 0.24 -7.37
CA MET A 90 1.83 -0.89 -8.20
C MET A 90 0.47 -0.67 -8.88
N LYS A 91 0.32 -1.16 -10.09
CA LYS A 91 -0.98 -1.31 -10.76
C LYS A 91 -1.68 -2.52 -10.18
N MET A 92 -2.81 -2.32 -9.54
CA MET A 92 -3.56 -3.39 -8.88
C MET A 92 -4.14 -4.38 -9.89
N ASN A 93 -4.21 -5.63 -9.49
CA ASN A 93 -4.92 -6.72 -10.14
C ASN A 93 -5.78 -7.48 -9.10
N GLU A 94 -6.40 -8.57 -9.49
CA GLU A 94 -7.26 -9.36 -8.59
C GLU A 94 -6.50 -10.12 -7.50
N GLY A 95 -5.17 -10.26 -7.63
CA GLY A 95 -4.34 -10.94 -6.64
C GLY A 95 -3.96 -10.07 -5.45
N LEU A 96 -3.62 -10.71 -4.34
CA LEU A 96 -3.17 -10.01 -3.14
C LEU A 96 -1.78 -9.39 -3.37
N ASP A 97 -1.75 -8.09 -3.65
CA ASP A 97 -0.54 -7.30 -3.88
C ASP A 97 0.43 -7.93 -4.90
N THR A 98 -0.13 -8.51 -5.98
CA THR A 98 0.62 -9.18 -7.05
C THR A 98 0.82 -8.32 -8.30
N GLY A 99 0.28 -7.12 -8.30
CA GLY A 99 0.33 -6.21 -9.43
C GLY A 99 1.74 -5.75 -9.80
N ASP A 100 1.92 -5.37 -11.05
CA ASP A 100 3.21 -4.90 -11.58
C ASP A 100 3.57 -3.52 -11.01
N LEU A 101 4.86 -3.28 -10.80
CA LEU A 101 5.39 -2.06 -10.19
C LEU A 101 5.72 -1.00 -11.25
N LEU A 102 5.23 0.22 -11.02
CA LEU A 102 5.63 1.40 -11.78
C LEU A 102 6.89 2.04 -11.20
N LEU A 103 6.87 2.33 -9.90
CA LEU A 103 7.97 2.93 -9.16
C LEU A 103 8.19 2.20 -7.85
N GLU A 104 9.43 2.26 -7.35
CA GLU A 104 9.78 1.76 -6.03
C GLU A 104 10.92 2.60 -5.45
N GLU A 105 10.84 2.91 -4.17
CA GLU A 105 11.94 3.54 -3.44
C GLU A 105 12.18 2.82 -2.11
N LYS A 106 13.45 2.47 -1.87
CA LYS A 106 13.93 1.77 -0.68
C LYS A 106 14.38 2.76 0.38
N ILE A 107 14.02 2.50 1.64
CA ILE A 107 14.54 3.23 2.80
C ILE A 107 15.14 2.28 3.84
N LYS A 108 16.07 2.79 4.63
CA LYS A 108 16.62 2.07 5.79
C LYS A 108 15.64 2.13 6.96
N ILE A 109 15.49 1.04 7.68
CA ILE A 109 14.83 0.99 8.98
C ILE A 109 15.90 1.30 10.03
N ASP A 110 15.72 2.39 10.76
CA ASP A 110 16.65 2.78 11.81
C ASP A 110 16.41 1.98 13.10
N ASN A 111 17.47 1.82 13.89
CA ASN A 111 17.37 1.05 15.15
C ASN A 111 16.31 1.61 16.12
N ASN A 112 15.99 2.89 16.05
CA ASN A 112 14.99 3.54 16.88
C ASN A 112 13.59 3.60 16.24
N ASP A 113 13.43 3.07 15.04
CA ASP A 113 12.11 3.05 14.40
C ASP A 113 11.18 2.10 15.13
N ASN A 114 9.96 2.56 15.31
CA ASN A 114 8.79 1.78 15.70
C ASN A 114 7.68 1.94 14.64
N LEU A 115 6.54 1.32 14.85
CA LEU A 115 5.44 1.37 13.90
C LEU A 115 5.03 2.81 13.54
N ASN A 116 4.95 3.71 14.52
CA ASN A 116 4.51 5.09 14.26
C ASN A 116 5.54 5.88 13.44
N THR A 117 6.83 5.81 13.81
CA THR A 117 7.89 6.55 13.11
C THR A 117 8.09 6.03 11.69
N LEU A 118 8.08 4.70 11.51
CA LEU A 118 8.24 4.09 10.19
C LEU A 118 7.03 4.35 9.31
N THR A 119 5.80 4.28 9.86
CA THR A 119 4.57 4.63 9.12
C THR A 119 4.63 6.08 8.63
N LYS A 120 5.09 7.02 9.46
CA LYS A 120 5.25 8.42 9.05
C LYS A 120 6.25 8.56 7.90
N LYS A 121 7.43 7.93 7.98
CA LYS A 121 8.43 7.94 6.91
C LYS A 121 7.85 7.39 5.60
N LEU A 122 7.18 6.23 5.67
CA LEU A 122 6.60 5.58 4.49
C LEU A 122 5.40 6.34 3.91
N SER A 123 4.61 7.05 4.73
CA SER A 123 3.51 7.87 4.23
C SER A 123 4.00 9.08 3.43
N ILE A 124 5.06 9.74 3.89
CA ILE A 124 5.70 10.85 3.15
C ILE A 124 6.28 10.33 1.83
N LEU A 125 6.96 9.19 1.89
CA LEU A 125 7.50 8.55 0.69
C LEU A 125 6.42 8.15 -0.30
N SER A 126 5.29 7.60 0.18
CA SER A 126 4.15 7.24 -0.66
C SER A 126 3.58 8.45 -1.41
N ALA A 127 3.42 9.57 -0.73
CA ALA A 127 2.94 10.80 -1.34
C ALA A 127 3.90 11.30 -2.44
N LYS A 128 5.22 11.34 -2.16
CA LYS A 128 6.25 11.69 -3.15
C LYS A 128 6.21 10.78 -4.37
N LEU A 129 6.14 9.46 -4.15
CA LEU A 129 6.11 8.49 -5.25
C LEU A 129 4.84 8.57 -6.07
N PHE A 130 3.67 8.85 -5.47
CA PHE A 130 2.45 9.07 -6.24
C PHE A 130 2.54 10.31 -7.13
N LEU A 131 3.09 11.42 -6.63
CA LEU A 131 3.32 12.61 -7.46
C LEU A 131 4.22 12.29 -8.66
N ASN A 132 5.33 11.59 -8.43
CA ASN A 132 6.23 11.17 -9.51
C ASN A 132 5.52 10.21 -10.49
N ALA A 133 4.73 9.28 -9.98
CA ALA A 133 4.00 8.30 -10.80
C ALA A 133 2.95 8.98 -11.70
N THR A 134 2.19 9.93 -11.16
CA THR A 134 1.20 10.70 -11.94
C THR A 134 1.87 11.60 -12.98
N SER A 135 2.99 12.24 -12.65
CA SER A 135 3.78 13.02 -13.62
C SER A 135 4.31 12.15 -14.77
N LEU A 136 4.82 10.96 -14.46
CA LEU A 136 5.24 9.99 -15.49
C LEU A 136 4.08 9.56 -16.37
N LEU A 137 2.90 9.34 -15.80
CA LEU A 137 1.70 9.00 -16.57
C LEU A 137 1.33 10.15 -17.53
N GLU A 138 1.30 11.38 -17.03
CA GLU A 138 1.00 12.57 -17.82
C GLU A 138 1.98 12.76 -18.98
N GLU A 139 3.29 12.62 -18.71
CA GLU A 139 4.31 12.67 -19.76
C GLU A 139 4.11 11.60 -20.84
N ASN A 140 3.79 10.37 -20.45
CA ASN A 140 3.56 9.30 -21.40
C ASN A 140 2.30 9.52 -22.23
N ILE A 141 1.23 10.08 -21.65
CA ILE A 141 0.04 10.48 -22.37
C ILE A 141 0.39 11.55 -23.42
N ASN A 142 1.11 12.60 -23.03
CA ASN A 142 1.47 13.72 -23.90
C ASN A 142 2.40 13.29 -25.05
N LYS A 143 3.36 12.41 -24.75
CA LYS A 143 4.30 11.86 -25.74
C LYS A 143 3.72 10.69 -26.56
N LYS A 144 2.49 10.25 -26.26
CA LYS A 144 1.85 9.05 -26.86
C LYS A 144 2.72 7.78 -26.68
N THR A 145 3.43 7.68 -25.57
CA THR A 145 4.25 6.53 -25.20
C THR A 145 3.56 5.71 -24.10
N ASN A 146 4.07 4.51 -23.84
CA ASN A 146 3.57 3.67 -22.76
C ASN A 146 4.56 3.70 -21.60
N TYR A 147 4.07 3.91 -20.37
CA TYR A 147 4.86 3.71 -19.16
C TYR A 147 5.15 2.21 -18.99
N GLN A 148 6.38 1.91 -18.54
CA GLN A 148 6.80 0.53 -18.33
C GLN A 148 6.47 0.07 -16.91
N LEU A 149 5.80 -1.07 -16.81
CA LEU A 149 5.58 -1.76 -15.55
C LEU A 149 6.57 -2.92 -15.42
N ARG A 150 7.14 -3.06 -14.22
CA ARG A 150 8.05 -4.15 -13.90
C ARG A 150 7.30 -5.26 -13.16
N LYS A 151 7.34 -6.46 -13.70
CA LYS A 151 6.74 -7.64 -13.05
C LYS A 151 7.45 -7.96 -11.74
N GLN A 152 6.71 -8.31 -10.71
CA GLN A 152 7.30 -8.62 -9.41
C GLN A 152 8.23 -9.83 -9.43
N ASN A 153 8.02 -10.79 -10.33
CA ASN A 153 8.91 -11.95 -10.51
C ASN A 153 10.27 -11.60 -11.18
N SER A 154 10.45 -10.39 -11.70
CA SER A 154 11.73 -9.92 -12.21
C SER A 154 12.69 -9.45 -11.11
N PHE A 155 12.24 -9.39 -9.86
CA PHE A 155 13.10 -9.03 -8.74
C PHE A 155 13.66 -10.27 -8.05
N GLU A 156 14.94 -10.25 -7.73
CA GLU A 156 15.63 -11.28 -6.92
C GLU A 156 15.26 -11.14 -5.43
N ARG A 157 13.97 -11.20 -5.13
CA ARG A 157 13.43 -11.11 -3.77
C ARG A 157 12.45 -12.23 -3.50
N GLU A 158 12.53 -12.77 -2.30
CA GLU A 158 11.60 -13.79 -1.84
C GLU A 158 10.18 -13.24 -1.72
N ILE A 159 9.21 -14.03 -2.18
CA ILE A 159 7.79 -13.74 -1.96
C ILE A 159 7.46 -14.06 -0.51
N THR A 160 7.06 -13.06 0.26
CA THR A 160 6.59 -13.25 1.63
C THR A 160 5.27 -12.53 1.86
N TYR A 161 4.55 -12.96 2.90
CA TYR A 161 3.23 -12.45 3.22
C TYR A 161 3.17 -11.79 4.58
N ALA A 162 2.48 -10.65 4.65
CA ALA A 162 2.24 -9.86 5.84
C ALA A 162 0.75 -9.93 6.20
N ARG A 163 0.34 -11.01 6.88
CA ARG A 163 -1.04 -11.16 7.33
C ARG A 163 -1.44 -10.02 8.27
N MET A 164 -2.73 -9.82 8.42
CA MET A 164 -3.26 -8.89 9.41
C MET A 164 -2.77 -9.25 10.82
N ILE A 165 -2.49 -8.23 11.63
CA ILE A 165 -2.12 -8.40 13.04
C ILE A 165 -3.37 -8.76 13.84
N GLU A 166 -3.27 -9.85 14.61
CA GLU A 166 -4.34 -10.37 15.46
C GLU A 166 -4.09 -10.05 16.94
N LYS A 167 -5.12 -10.19 17.77
CA LYS A 167 -4.99 -9.97 19.23
C LYS A 167 -3.92 -10.83 19.87
N SER A 168 -3.75 -12.05 19.42
CA SER A 168 -2.71 -12.99 19.87
C SER A 168 -1.29 -12.50 19.61
N ASP A 169 -1.08 -11.69 18.56
CA ASP A 169 0.24 -11.16 18.23
C ASP A 169 0.74 -10.16 19.29
N TYR A 170 -0.15 -9.48 20.00
CA TYR A 170 0.24 -8.52 21.03
C TYR A 170 0.79 -9.17 22.32
N LYS A 171 0.56 -10.47 22.51
CA LYS A 171 1.10 -11.20 23.65
C LYS A 171 2.62 -11.35 23.51
N VAL A 172 3.38 -10.78 24.42
CA VAL A 172 4.83 -10.93 24.47
C VAL A 172 5.19 -12.22 25.20
N ASP A 173 6.00 -13.06 24.58
CA ASP A 173 6.62 -14.21 25.22
C ASP A 173 8.02 -13.80 25.69
N TRP A 174 8.19 -13.67 27.00
CA TRP A 174 9.42 -13.23 27.65
C TRP A 174 10.54 -14.25 27.63
N ASN A 175 10.28 -15.50 27.21
CA ASN A 175 11.30 -16.55 27.02
C ASN A 175 12.06 -16.40 25.70
N ASN A 176 11.63 -15.47 24.84
CA ASN A 176 12.33 -15.20 23.58
C ASN A 176 13.59 -14.35 23.81
N GLU A 177 14.47 -14.36 22.82
CA GLU A 177 15.64 -13.48 22.80
C GLU A 177 15.24 -12.01 22.89
N ALA A 178 15.98 -11.21 23.69
CA ALA A 178 15.70 -9.80 23.91
C ALA A 178 15.52 -8.99 22.60
N ILE A 179 16.30 -9.33 21.56
CA ILE A 179 16.17 -8.66 20.25
C ILE A 179 14.84 -8.95 19.56
N LYS A 180 14.31 -10.18 19.68
CA LYS A 180 13.01 -10.56 19.10
C LYS A 180 11.88 -9.88 19.86
N ILE A 181 11.99 -9.80 21.19
CA ILE A 181 11.03 -9.08 22.03
C ILE A 181 11.01 -7.59 21.66
N SER A 182 12.18 -6.95 21.60
CA SER A 182 12.31 -5.53 21.22
C SER A 182 11.71 -5.23 19.84
N ARG A 183 12.00 -6.07 18.83
CA ARG A 183 11.42 -5.93 17.48
C ARG A 183 9.91 -6.06 17.48
N LYS A 184 9.38 -7.03 18.23
CA LYS A 184 7.94 -7.24 18.37
C LYS A 184 7.26 -6.03 18.99
N ILE A 185 7.78 -5.50 20.10
CA ILE A 185 7.27 -4.30 20.75
C ILE A 185 7.29 -3.10 19.80
N LYS A 186 8.39 -2.87 19.08
CA LYS A 186 8.49 -1.79 18.09
C LYS A 186 7.49 -1.93 16.94
N GLY A 187 7.33 -3.15 16.43
CA GLY A 187 6.42 -3.44 15.32
C GLY A 187 4.94 -3.37 15.67
N LEU A 188 4.59 -3.48 16.96
CA LEU A 188 3.21 -3.46 17.44
C LEU A 188 2.88 -2.21 18.29
N TYR A 189 3.85 -1.30 18.47
CA TYR A 189 3.68 -0.04 19.18
C TYR A 189 2.45 0.73 18.67
N PRO A 190 1.62 1.36 19.52
CA PRO A 190 1.74 1.46 20.99
C PRO A 190 0.96 0.37 21.78
N ARG A 191 0.58 -0.73 21.17
CA ARG A 191 -0.31 -1.74 21.77
C ARG A 191 0.40 -2.94 22.40
N ALA A 192 1.72 -3.08 22.18
CA ALA A 192 2.54 -4.14 22.78
C ALA A 192 3.60 -3.54 23.70
#